data_d778fab4ef2bc74f77033e92fdccb133
#
_entry.id   d778fab4ef2bc74f77033e92fdccb133
#
_cell.length_a   1.000
_cell.length_b   1.000
_cell.length_c   1.000
_cell.angle_alpha   90.00
_cell.angle_beta   90.00
_cell.angle_gamma   90.00
#
_symmetry.space_group_name_H-M   'P 1'
#
loop_
_entity.id
_entity.type
_entity.pdbx_description
1 polymer ?
#
loop_
_entity_poly.entity_id
_entity_poly.type
_entity_poly.pdbx_seq_one_letter_code
_entity_poly.pdbx_strand_id
1 'polypeptide(L)'
;MVGASLAGLLTARALRAQGYDGRLILVGEEIHRPYDRPPLSKDFLRGVLDDADLALESDGEDLDAEWRLGVAAVGLNAAARRVTLSDGTEVAADGIVIATGASARRLPGTDGLAGVHTLRTLDDARALRHDLANAKRIVVIGGGFIGTEVAATACDLGLDVTLVESGQTPLAGVVGAQMAEAIAGLHERRGVRLLRSARVTALTGEERVDAVRLADGALLPADVVVVGIGASPNIAWLKGSGLLLGDGVLCDEGGAAIRDESGGPARENGGGKGGGPAAGIVAVGDCAAWFDPALGRHDRCEHWTGARQRAGVAAETLLSGGVARPARPRPAYIWSDQFDVKIQFVGRARHADTVVVEEGDPADHSFLAVYRQGERPVAVLGVNQVRLFSRWRRQLETAV
;
A
#
# COMPACT_ATOMS: atom_id res chain seq x y z
N MET A 1 -4.88 19.65 3.41
CA MET A 1 -4.44 18.30 2.99
C MET A 1 -5.27 17.28 3.76
N VAL A 2 -5.86 16.31 3.08
CA VAL A 2 -6.68 15.26 3.67
C VAL A 2 -5.90 13.95 3.61
N GLY A 3 -5.39 13.52 4.76
CA GLY A 3 -4.45 12.42 4.96
C GLY A 3 -3.13 12.94 5.53
N ALA A 4 -2.86 12.58 6.79
CA ALA A 4 -1.70 13.04 7.56
C ALA A 4 -0.65 11.90 7.74
N SER A 5 -0.43 11.07 6.71
CA SER A 5 0.60 10.04 6.68
C SER A 5 1.67 10.39 5.64
N LEU A 6 2.46 9.41 5.17
CA LEU A 6 3.60 9.59 4.26
C LEU A 6 3.30 10.51 3.07
N ALA A 7 2.23 10.22 2.30
CA ALA A 7 1.91 11.00 1.10
C ALA A 7 1.57 12.46 1.42
N GLY A 8 0.80 12.68 2.50
CA GLY A 8 0.46 14.01 3.00
C GLY A 8 1.71 14.78 3.46
N LEU A 9 2.53 14.18 4.32
CA LEU A 9 3.77 14.78 4.80
C LEU A 9 4.72 15.16 3.66
N LEU A 10 4.96 14.24 2.72
CA LEU A 10 5.88 14.49 1.60
C LEU A 10 5.35 15.57 0.64
N THR A 11 4.02 15.65 0.47
CA THR A 11 3.42 16.71 -0.35
C THR A 11 3.48 18.07 0.37
N ALA A 12 3.31 18.10 1.71
CA ALA A 12 3.51 19.33 2.49
C ALA A 12 4.96 19.83 2.41
N ARG A 13 5.93 18.94 2.56
CA ARG A 13 7.36 19.25 2.35
C ARG A 13 7.63 19.79 0.94
N ALA A 14 7.05 19.15 -0.07
CA ALA A 14 7.21 19.57 -1.46
C ALA A 14 6.59 20.94 -1.73
N LEU A 15 5.43 21.26 -1.16
CA LEU A 15 4.83 22.59 -1.23
C LEU A 15 5.75 23.65 -0.62
N ARG A 16 6.29 23.43 0.58
CA ARG A 16 7.25 24.35 1.23
C ARG A 16 8.52 24.51 0.40
N ALA A 17 9.09 23.40 -0.06
CA ALA A 17 10.30 23.41 -0.90
C ALA A 17 10.10 24.14 -2.24
N GLN A 18 8.86 24.19 -2.76
CA GLN A 18 8.50 24.90 -3.99
C GLN A 18 8.02 26.34 -3.72
N GLY A 19 8.18 26.85 -2.51
CA GLY A 19 7.97 28.25 -2.16
C GLY A 19 6.55 28.60 -1.72
N TYR A 20 5.69 27.61 -1.41
CA TYR A 20 4.39 27.90 -0.83
C TYR A 20 4.54 28.33 0.64
N ASP A 21 4.20 29.55 0.97
CA ASP A 21 4.29 30.17 2.31
C ASP A 21 2.92 30.35 2.98
N GLY A 22 1.83 29.98 2.30
CA GLY A 22 0.47 30.08 2.82
C GLY A 22 0.16 29.05 3.90
N ARG A 23 -1.04 29.16 4.50
CA ARG A 23 -1.52 28.27 5.57
C ARG A 23 -1.64 26.84 5.08
N LEU A 24 -1.05 25.89 5.81
CA LEU A 24 -1.20 24.45 5.61
C LEU A 24 -2.01 23.84 6.75
N ILE A 25 -3.05 23.06 6.40
CA ILE A 25 -3.83 22.25 7.32
C ILE A 25 -3.70 20.79 6.90
N LEU A 26 -3.21 19.92 7.80
CA LEU A 26 -3.15 18.48 7.61
C LEU A 26 -4.20 17.81 8.48
N VAL A 27 -5.17 17.14 7.85
CA VAL A 27 -6.25 16.41 8.52
C VAL A 27 -5.93 14.93 8.47
N GLY A 28 -5.95 14.23 9.61
CA GLY A 28 -5.68 12.79 9.73
C GLY A 28 -6.71 12.09 10.62
N GLU A 29 -7.21 10.94 10.17
CA GLU A 29 -8.12 10.10 10.95
C GLU A 29 -7.38 9.46 12.15
N GLU A 30 -6.13 9.05 11.96
CA GLU A 30 -5.27 8.56 13.04
C GLU A 30 -4.84 9.71 13.97
N ILE A 31 -4.70 9.40 15.26
CA ILE A 31 -4.22 10.37 16.27
C ILE A 31 -2.70 10.59 16.23
N HIS A 32 -2.01 9.78 15.44
CA HIS A 32 -0.55 9.74 15.37
C HIS A 32 0.00 10.74 14.35
N ARG A 33 1.17 11.31 14.67
CA ARG A 33 2.01 12.03 13.71
C ARG A 33 2.48 11.06 12.62
N PRO A 34 2.90 11.55 11.43
CA PRO A 34 3.35 10.67 10.34
C PRO A 34 4.45 9.71 10.79
N TYR A 35 4.24 8.43 10.53
CA TYR A 35 5.18 7.35 10.86
C TYR A 35 5.38 6.41 9.67
N ASP A 36 6.51 5.67 9.68
CA ASP A 36 6.86 4.73 8.63
C ASP A 36 6.14 3.39 8.83
N ARG A 37 5.39 2.94 7.81
CA ARG A 37 4.57 1.72 7.88
C ARG A 37 5.32 0.43 7.55
N PRO A 38 6.34 0.42 6.64
CA PRO A 38 7.04 -0.81 6.30
C PRO A 38 7.65 -1.58 7.48
N PRO A 39 8.13 -0.97 8.57
CA PRO A 39 8.60 -1.70 9.73
C PRO A 39 7.53 -2.42 10.54
N LEU A 40 6.25 -2.04 10.39
CA LEU A 40 5.15 -2.56 11.22
C LEU A 40 4.96 -4.07 11.14
N SER A 41 5.26 -4.71 9.99
CA SER A 41 5.20 -6.16 9.79
C SER A 41 6.50 -6.90 10.16
N LYS A 42 7.55 -6.17 10.54
CA LYS A 42 8.93 -6.66 10.71
C LYS A 42 9.48 -6.28 12.09
N ASP A 43 10.42 -5.33 12.12
CA ASP A 43 11.18 -4.98 13.32
C ASP A 43 10.31 -4.39 14.43
N PHE A 44 9.25 -3.66 14.09
CA PHE A 44 8.27 -3.22 15.09
C PHE A 44 7.53 -4.42 15.72
N LEU A 45 7.07 -5.35 14.89
CA LEU A 45 6.36 -6.54 15.39
C LEU A 45 7.28 -7.47 16.20
N ARG A 46 8.59 -7.55 15.85
CA ARG A 46 9.63 -8.25 16.62
C ARG A 46 9.96 -7.56 17.94
N GLY A 47 9.59 -6.29 18.13
CA GLY A 47 9.95 -5.49 19.29
C GLY A 47 11.36 -4.93 19.26
N VAL A 48 12.00 -4.89 18.09
CA VAL A 48 13.30 -4.25 17.86
C VAL A 48 13.17 -2.74 17.77
N LEU A 49 12.08 -2.27 17.16
CA LEU A 49 11.72 -0.86 17.06
C LEU A 49 10.55 -0.54 17.98
N ASP A 50 10.51 0.67 18.49
CA ASP A 50 9.38 1.24 19.20
C ASP A 50 8.70 2.36 18.38
N ASP A 51 7.72 3.02 18.97
CA ASP A 51 6.93 4.06 18.29
C ASP A 51 7.77 5.25 17.84
N ALA A 52 8.77 5.63 18.63
CA ALA A 52 9.62 6.79 18.34
C ALA A 52 10.53 6.53 17.14
N ASP A 53 10.99 5.28 16.96
CA ASP A 53 11.83 4.87 15.83
C ASP A 53 11.09 4.95 14.48
N LEU A 54 9.75 4.98 14.50
CA LEU A 54 8.93 5.03 13.30
C LEU A 54 8.70 6.45 12.77
N ALA A 55 9.07 7.50 13.54
CA ALA A 55 8.78 8.88 13.16
C ALA A 55 9.34 9.23 11.78
N LEU A 56 8.50 9.80 10.91
CA LEU A 56 8.90 10.27 9.58
C LEU A 56 9.39 11.73 9.60
N GLU A 57 9.05 12.47 10.63
CA GLU A 57 9.50 13.84 10.81
C GLU A 57 10.90 13.83 11.43
N SER A 58 11.76 14.70 10.93
CA SER A 58 13.09 14.90 11.52
C SER A 58 12.99 15.74 12.78
N ASP A 59 13.94 15.57 13.71
CA ASP A 59 14.02 16.40 14.90
C ASP A 59 14.13 17.89 14.52
N GLY A 60 13.24 18.71 15.07
CA GLY A 60 13.18 20.14 14.80
C GLY A 60 12.58 20.53 13.46
N GLU A 61 12.01 19.59 12.70
CA GLU A 61 11.30 19.91 11.47
C GLU A 61 10.03 20.72 11.77
N ASP A 62 9.94 21.92 11.23
CA ASP A 62 8.75 22.76 11.29
C ASP A 62 8.23 23.04 9.87
N LEU A 63 7.05 22.53 9.58
CA LEU A 63 6.34 22.78 8.33
C LEU A 63 5.43 24.01 8.39
N ASP A 64 5.39 24.71 9.53
CA ASP A 64 4.42 25.78 9.79
C ASP A 64 3.01 25.33 9.38
N ALA A 65 2.56 24.21 9.95
CA ALA A 65 1.34 23.53 9.54
C ALA A 65 0.43 23.24 10.75
N GLU A 66 -0.86 23.48 10.56
CA GLU A 66 -1.90 23.09 11.51
C GLU A 66 -2.23 21.60 11.33
N TRP A 67 -2.05 20.83 12.39
CA TRP A 67 -2.38 19.39 12.40
C TRP A 67 -3.69 19.14 13.12
N ARG A 68 -4.63 18.52 12.40
CA ARG A 68 -5.92 18.06 12.94
C ARG A 68 -5.94 16.54 12.88
N LEU A 69 -5.43 15.91 13.93
CA LEU A 69 -5.32 14.45 14.05
C LEU A 69 -6.51 13.89 14.84
N GLY A 70 -6.85 12.63 14.61
CA GLY A 70 -8.03 11.98 15.19
C GLY A 70 -9.36 12.44 14.56
N VAL A 71 -9.31 13.11 13.41
CA VAL A 71 -10.49 13.65 12.73
C VAL A 71 -10.49 13.18 11.27
N ALA A 72 -11.55 12.46 10.87
CA ALA A 72 -11.70 11.98 9.50
C ALA A 72 -12.39 13.01 8.60
N ALA A 73 -12.05 13.05 7.31
CA ALA A 73 -12.88 13.72 6.32
C ALA A 73 -14.05 12.81 5.93
N VAL A 74 -15.26 13.37 5.93
CA VAL A 74 -16.51 12.64 5.65
C VAL A 74 -17.24 13.14 4.41
N GLY A 75 -16.83 14.27 3.83
CA GLY A 75 -17.41 14.82 2.61
C GLY A 75 -16.52 15.85 1.93
N LEU A 76 -16.67 15.97 0.61
CA LEU A 76 -16.02 16.99 -0.20
C LEU A 76 -17.03 17.62 -1.17
N ASN A 77 -17.09 18.94 -1.17
CA ASN A 77 -17.64 19.71 -2.27
C ASN A 77 -16.47 20.21 -3.15
N ALA A 78 -16.21 19.53 -4.26
CA ALA A 78 -15.06 19.87 -5.11
C ALA A 78 -15.21 21.25 -5.77
N ALA A 79 -16.43 21.65 -6.17
CA ALA A 79 -16.68 22.94 -6.78
C ALA A 79 -16.41 24.12 -5.83
N ALA A 80 -16.80 23.97 -4.55
CA ALA A 80 -16.56 24.97 -3.52
C ALA A 80 -15.21 24.80 -2.80
N ARG A 81 -14.45 23.74 -3.10
CA ARG A 81 -13.22 23.34 -2.40
C ARG A 81 -13.40 23.32 -0.87
N ARG A 82 -14.46 22.64 -0.42
CA ARG A 82 -14.83 22.56 0.98
C ARG A 82 -14.86 21.10 1.44
N VAL A 83 -14.13 20.81 2.50
CA VAL A 83 -14.07 19.50 3.13
C VAL A 83 -14.88 19.52 4.42
N THR A 84 -15.78 18.55 4.59
CA THR A 84 -16.52 18.32 5.83
C THR A 84 -15.79 17.26 6.67
N LEU A 85 -15.58 17.54 7.96
CA LEU A 85 -14.89 16.68 8.89
C LEU A 85 -15.86 15.93 9.81
N SER A 86 -15.42 14.83 10.42
CA SER A 86 -16.24 13.98 11.30
C SER A 86 -16.70 14.65 12.59
N ASP A 87 -16.02 15.73 13.01
CA ASP A 87 -16.41 16.56 14.15
C ASP A 87 -17.47 17.63 13.78
N GLY A 88 -17.97 17.61 12.54
CA GLY A 88 -18.94 18.55 12.01
C GLY A 88 -18.34 19.87 11.51
N THR A 89 -17.03 20.08 11.62
CA THR A 89 -16.40 21.30 11.08
C THR A 89 -16.23 21.23 9.57
N GLU A 90 -16.22 22.40 8.93
CA GLU A 90 -15.91 22.52 7.50
C GLU A 90 -14.62 23.32 7.30
N VAL A 91 -13.81 22.87 6.37
CA VAL A 91 -12.57 23.54 5.96
C VAL A 91 -12.66 23.93 4.50
N ALA A 92 -12.66 25.25 4.23
CA ALA A 92 -12.50 25.79 2.88
C ALA A 92 -11.02 26.03 2.61
N ALA A 93 -10.58 25.78 1.37
CA ALA A 93 -9.19 25.93 0.98
C ALA A 93 -9.08 26.35 -0.50
N ASP A 94 -7.98 27.03 -0.84
CA ASP A 94 -7.67 27.39 -2.23
C ASP A 94 -7.15 26.16 -2.99
N GLY A 95 -6.54 25.21 -2.29
CA GLY A 95 -6.05 23.95 -2.84
C GLY A 95 -6.28 22.78 -1.89
N ILE A 96 -6.62 21.61 -2.46
CA ILE A 96 -6.87 20.37 -1.70
C ILE A 96 -5.96 19.26 -2.23
N VAL A 97 -5.27 18.60 -1.31
CA VAL A 97 -4.53 17.36 -1.58
C VAL A 97 -5.29 16.20 -0.93
N ILE A 98 -5.72 15.24 -1.72
CA ILE A 98 -6.34 14.00 -1.27
C ILE A 98 -5.23 12.95 -1.11
N ALA A 99 -4.92 12.58 0.13
CA ALA A 99 -3.84 11.67 0.51
C ALA A 99 -4.32 10.63 1.55
N THR A 100 -5.59 10.23 1.47
CA THR A 100 -6.27 9.37 2.46
C THR A 100 -5.81 7.92 2.47
N GLY A 101 -4.97 7.54 1.51
CA GLY A 101 -4.38 6.20 1.48
C GLY A 101 -5.39 5.08 1.21
N ALA A 102 -5.15 3.94 1.83
CA ALA A 102 -5.98 2.74 1.71
C ALA A 102 -6.08 2.03 3.07
N SER A 103 -7.18 1.31 3.27
CA SER A 103 -7.42 0.47 4.45
C SER A 103 -7.29 -1.01 4.10
N ALA A 104 -6.85 -1.82 5.05
CA ALA A 104 -6.80 -3.27 4.88
C ALA A 104 -8.20 -3.85 4.70
N ARG A 105 -8.35 -4.80 3.78
CA ARG A 105 -9.61 -5.53 3.60
C ARG A 105 -9.83 -6.49 4.75
N ARG A 106 -11.04 -6.51 5.28
CA ARG A 106 -11.48 -7.42 6.32
C ARG A 106 -12.24 -8.61 5.75
N LEU A 107 -12.24 -9.72 6.45
CA LEU A 107 -13.13 -10.83 6.14
C LEU A 107 -14.53 -10.50 6.67
N PRO A 108 -15.59 -10.72 5.89
CA PRO A 108 -16.96 -10.50 6.38
C PRO A 108 -17.28 -11.36 7.59
N GLY A 109 -18.01 -10.80 8.57
CA GLY A 109 -18.47 -11.52 9.76
C GLY A 109 -17.40 -11.80 10.81
N THR A 110 -16.25 -11.09 10.77
CA THR A 110 -15.19 -11.22 11.78
C THR A 110 -15.11 -10.03 12.73
N ASP A 111 -16.02 -9.07 12.60
CA ASP A 111 -16.05 -7.90 13.45
C ASP A 111 -16.36 -8.27 14.90
N GLY A 112 -15.53 -7.80 15.83
CA GLY A 112 -15.66 -8.05 17.26
C GLY A 112 -15.07 -9.36 17.78
N LEU A 113 -14.56 -10.24 16.91
CA LEU A 113 -13.88 -11.47 17.35
C LEU A 113 -12.41 -11.14 17.73
N ALA A 114 -12.08 -11.26 19.02
CA ALA A 114 -10.74 -11.00 19.51
C ALA A 114 -9.71 -11.97 18.88
N GLY A 115 -8.46 -11.53 18.73
CA GLY A 115 -7.39 -12.33 18.11
C GLY A 115 -7.41 -12.33 16.58
N VAL A 116 -8.34 -11.61 15.95
CA VAL A 116 -8.38 -11.41 14.50
C VAL A 116 -7.87 -10.01 14.16
N HIS A 117 -6.82 -9.95 13.39
CA HIS A 117 -6.11 -8.71 13.06
C HIS A 117 -6.02 -8.47 11.56
N THR A 118 -6.04 -7.23 11.16
CA THR A 118 -5.41 -6.73 9.94
C THR A 118 -4.11 -6.02 10.32
N LEU A 119 -3.28 -5.68 9.36
CA LEU A 119 -2.07 -4.91 9.62
C LEU A 119 -1.96 -3.76 8.60
N ARG A 120 -2.25 -2.56 9.06
CA ARG A 120 -2.15 -1.34 8.26
C ARG A 120 -1.69 -0.14 9.08
N THR A 121 -2.21 0.03 10.29
CA THR A 121 -1.95 1.16 11.18
C THR A 121 -1.00 0.78 12.32
N LEU A 122 -0.47 1.80 13.00
CA LEU A 122 0.35 1.61 14.20
C LEU A 122 -0.45 0.89 15.29
N ASP A 123 -1.72 1.23 15.45
CA ASP A 123 -2.58 0.59 16.45
C ASP A 123 -2.90 -0.86 16.10
N ASP A 124 -3.06 -1.19 14.79
CA ASP A 124 -3.13 -2.59 14.35
C ASP A 124 -1.86 -3.36 14.75
N ALA A 125 -0.68 -2.76 14.53
CA ALA A 125 0.60 -3.40 14.82
C ALA A 125 0.82 -3.59 16.33
N ARG A 126 0.42 -2.63 17.16
CA ARG A 126 0.46 -2.73 18.63
C ARG A 126 -0.46 -3.85 19.12
N ALA A 127 -1.70 -3.89 18.62
CA ALA A 127 -2.66 -4.92 19.00
C ALA A 127 -2.17 -6.32 18.58
N LEU A 128 -1.66 -6.47 17.36
CA LEU A 128 -1.10 -7.72 16.87
C LEU A 128 0.12 -8.13 17.68
N ARG A 129 1.08 -7.24 17.96
CA ARG A 129 2.27 -7.50 18.78
C ARG A 129 1.89 -7.98 20.18
N HIS A 130 0.88 -7.35 20.79
CA HIS A 130 0.37 -7.75 22.11
C HIS A 130 -0.16 -9.19 22.09
N ASP A 131 -0.97 -9.55 21.09
CA ASP A 131 -1.55 -10.89 21.01
C ASP A 131 -0.52 -11.96 20.66
N LEU A 132 0.47 -11.65 19.80
CA LEU A 132 1.54 -12.58 19.43
C LEU A 132 2.42 -12.97 20.63
N ALA A 133 2.60 -12.08 21.61
CA ALA A 133 3.42 -12.35 22.80
C ALA A 133 2.91 -13.55 23.64
N ASN A 134 1.62 -13.89 23.53
CA ASN A 134 0.98 -14.96 24.28
C ASN A 134 0.46 -16.10 23.38
N ALA A 135 0.61 -15.99 22.07
CA ALA A 135 0.17 -16.97 21.10
C ALA A 135 1.18 -18.10 20.92
N LYS A 136 0.68 -19.26 20.50
CA LYS A 136 1.52 -20.38 20.04
C LYS A 136 1.32 -20.65 18.56
N ARG A 137 0.09 -20.42 18.04
CA ARG A 137 -0.32 -20.73 16.68
C ARG A 137 -0.90 -19.49 16.04
N ILE A 138 -0.38 -19.17 14.88
CA ILE A 138 -0.90 -18.10 14.04
C ILE A 138 -1.32 -18.65 12.67
N VAL A 139 -2.49 -18.23 12.21
CA VAL A 139 -2.91 -18.44 10.82
C VAL A 139 -2.90 -17.09 10.10
N VAL A 140 -2.10 -16.98 9.05
CA VAL A 140 -2.04 -15.83 8.16
C VAL A 140 -2.87 -16.13 6.91
N ILE A 141 -3.84 -15.28 6.59
CA ILE A 141 -4.73 -15.43 5.44
C ILE A 141 -4.32 -14.44 4.38
N GLY A 142 -3.83 -14.93 3.23
CA GLY A 142 -3.34 -14.16 2.09
C GLY A 142 -1.82 -14.09 1.99
N GLY A 143 -1.29 -14.56 0.87
CA GLY A 143 0.13 -14.64 0.55
C GLY A 143 0.68 -13.41 -0.21
N GLY A 144 0.14 -12.21 0.05
CA GLY A 144 0.72 -10.94 -0.38
C GLY A 144 1.95 -10.54 0.45
N PHE A 145 2.57 -9.38 0.17
CA PHE A 145 3.76 -8.93 0.90
C PHE A 145 3.54 -8.85 2.41
N ILE A 146 2.46 -8.23 2.87
CA ILE A 146 2.20 -8.11 4.31
C ILE A 146 2.01 -9.49 4.96
N GLY A 147 1.25 -10.38 4.32
CA GLY A 147 1.04 -11.72 4.85
C GLY A 147 2.33 -12.54 4.94
N THR A 148 3.16 -12.51 3.90
CA THR A 148 4.46 -13.22 3.91
C THR A 148 5.45 -12.62 4.91
N GLU A 149 5.48 -11.29 5.06
CA GLU A 149 6.31 -10.61 6.08
C GLU A 149 5.87 -10.97 7.51
N VAL A 150 4.55 -10.94 7.79
CA VAL A 150 4.02 -11.35 9.10
C VAL A 150 4.30 -12.82 9.37
N ALA A 151 4.13 -13.69 8.36
CA ALA A 151 4.44 -15.12 8.50
C ALA A 151 5.93 -15.34 8.83
N ALA A 152 6.84 -14.64 8.16
CA ALA A 152 8.27 -14.69 8.46
C ALA A 152 8.58 -14.18 9.87
N THR A 153 8.03 -13.03 10.25
CA THR A 153 8.25 -12.44 11.57
C THR A 153 7.70 -13.34 12.69
N ALA A 154 6.50 -13.89 12.54
CA ALA A 154 5.91 -14.78 13.52
C ALA A 154 6.71 -16.10 13.67
N CYS A 155 7.24 -16.61 12.56
CA CYS A 155 8.13 -17.78 12.58
C CYS A 155 9.44 -17.48 13.33
N ASP A 156 10.07 -16.31 13.10
CA ASP A 156 11.26 -15.86 13.85
C ASP A 156 10.98 -15.68 15.35
N LEU A 157 9.73 -15.32 15.71
CA LEU A 157 9.27 -15.25 17.11
C LEU A 157 8.99 -16.64 17.73
N GLY A 158 9.12 -17.73 16.95
CA GLY A 158 8.96 -19.11 17.43
C GLY A 158 7.51 -19.63 17.44
N LEU A 159 6.58 -18.97 16.75
CA LEU A 159 5.20 -19.44 16.65
C LEU A 159 5.08 -20.55 15.59
N ASP A 160 4.08 -21.42 15.76
CA ASP A 160 3.61 -22.34 14.73
C ASP A 160 2.77 -21.55 13.70
N VAL A 161 3.32 -21.39 12.50
CA VAL A 161 2.77 -20.50 11.46
C VAL A 161 2.14 -21.31 10.34
N THR A 162 0.86 -21.06 10.05
CA THR A 162 0.20 -21.53 8.83
C THR A 162 -0.15 -20.32 7.95
N LEU A 163 0.37 -20.30 6.73
CA LEU A 163 0.03 -19.31 5.69
C LEU A 163 -0.97 -19.93 4.71
N VAL A 164 -2.17 -19.35 4.61
CA VAL A 164 -3.24 -19.80 3.72
C VAL A 164 -3.30 -18.88 2.50
N GLU A 165 -3.04 -19.42 1.31
CA GLU A 165 -3.10 -18.71 0.04
C GLU A 165 -4.19 -19.31 -0.86
N SER A 166 -5.08 -18.46 -1.34
CA SER A 166 -6.18 -18.84 -2.26
C SER A 166 -5.69 -19.15 -3.68
N GLY A 167 -4.59 -18.52 -4.08
CA GLY A 167 -3.89 -18.81 -5.32
C GLY A 167 -2.95 -20.01 -5.20
N GLN A 168 -2.25 -20.30 -6.28
CA GLN A 168 -1.30 -21.42 -6.32
C GLN A 168 -0.03 -21.11 -5.49
N THR A 169 0.46 -19.87 -5.54
CA THR A 169 1.71 -19.51 -4.89
C THR A 169 1.64 -18.07 -4.36
N PRO A 170 2.09 -17.82 -3.12
CA PRO A 170 2.25 -16.46 -2.59
C PRO A 170 3.06 -15.58 -3.53
N LEU A 171 2.69 -14.29 -3.63
CA LEU A 171 3.35 -13.26 -4.46
C LEU A 171 3.30 -13.50 -5.99
N ALA A 172 2.69 -14.58 -6.50
CA ALA A 172 2.67 -14.89 -7.93
C ALA A 172 2.09 -13.76 -8.79
N GLY A 173 1.11 -13.04 -8.28
CA GLY A 173 0.51 -11.88 -8.95
C GLY A 173 1.47 -10.69 -9.13
N VAL A 174 2.57 -10.65 -8.41
CA VAL A 174 3.56 -9.57 -8.45
C VAL A 174 4.81 -9.99 -9.20
N VAL A 175 5.44 -11.09 -8.77
CA VAL A 175 6.74 -11.53 -9.31
C VAL A 175 6.62 -12.65 -10.36
N GLY A 176 5.39 -13.07 -10.71
CA GLY A 176 5.15 -14.20 -11.62
C GLY A 176 5.33 -15.56 -10.94
N ALA A 177 4.69 -16.59 -11.49
CA ALA A 177 4.57 -17.89 -10.83
C ALA A 177 5.96 -18.57 -10.59
N GLN A 178 6.85 -18.54 -11.58
CA GLN A 178 8.15 -19.21 -11.47
C GLN A 178 9.03 -18.64 -10.34
N MET A 179 9.12 -17.33 -10.22
CA MET A 179 9.94 -16.69 -9.17
C MET A 179 9.25 -16.71 -7.82
N ALA A 180 7.92 -16.71 -7.80
CA ALA A 180 7.13 -16.88 -6.60
C ALA A 180 7.38 -18.22 -5.91
N GLU A 181 7.59 -19.32 -6.67
CA GLU A 181 7.93 -20.63 -6.10
C GLU A 181 9.26 -20.60 -5.33
N ALA A 182 10.27 -19.91 -5.84
CA ALA A 182 11.54 -19.76 -5.13
C ALA A 182 11.36 -19.04 -3.78
N ILE A 183 10.51 -17.99 -3.73
CA ILE A 183 10.20 -17.26 -2.50
C ILE A 183 9.34 -18.12 -1.55
N ALA A 184 8.36 -18.86 -2.07
CA ALA A 184 7.54 -19.77 -1.27
C ALA A 184 8.39 -20.86 -0.62
N GLY A 185 9.36 -21.42 -1.33
CA GLY A 185 10.32 -22.39 -0.80
C GLY A 185 11.17 -21.86 0.36
N LEU A 186 11.41 -20.55 0.45
CA LEU A 186 12.04 -19.93 1.62
C LEU A 186 11.18 -20.15 2.86
N HIS A 187 9.88 -19.84 2.78
CA HIS A 187 8.95 -20.00 3.90
C HIS A 187 8.83 -21.44 4.37
N GLU A 188 8.67 -22.38 3.43
CA GLU A 188 8.54 -23.81 3.74
C GLU A 188 9.81 -24.35 4.43
N ARG A 189 11.01 -23.98 3.97
CA ARG A 189 12.27 -24.38 4.61
C ARG A 189 12.48 -23.80 6.00
N ARG A 190 11.89 -22.63 6.28
CA ARG A 190 11.92 -21.98 7.59
C ARG A 190 10.83 -22.49 8.54
N GLY A 191 10.01 -23.45 8.10
CA GLY A 191 9.01 -24.09 8.95
C GLY A 191 7.60 -23.48 8.86
N VAL A 192 7.35 -22.54 7.95
CA VAL A 192 5.99 -22.05 7.70
C VAL A 192 5.20 -23.12 6.95
N ARG A 193 4.08 -23.54 7.51
CA ARG A 193 3.13 -24.43 6.82
C ARG A 193 2.36 -23.64 5.78
N LEU A 194 2.68 -23.85 4.48
CA LEU A 194 2.02 -23.17 3.38
C LEU A 194 0.86 -24.01 2.82
N LEU A 195 -0.37 -23.49 2.89
CA LEU A 195 -1.55 -24.06 2.26
C LEU A 195 -1.90 -23.28 1.01
N ARG A 196 -1.68 -23.90 -0.14
CA ARG A 196 -1.87 -23.33 -1.48
C ARG A 196 -3.26 -23.71 -2.02
N SER A 197 -3.84 -22.87 -2.87
CA SER A 197 -5.18 -23.05 -3.43
C SER A 197 -6.24 -23.33 -2.36
N ALA A 198 -6.03 -22.81 -1.15
CA ALA A 198 -6.87 -23.02 0.01
C ALA A 198 -7.72 -21.77 0.28
N ARG A 199 -9.02 -21.93 0.35
CA ARG A 199 -9.96 -20.83 0.57
C ARG A 199 -10.56 -20.89 1.97
N VAL A 200 -10.42 -19.79 2.72
CA VAL A 200 -11.08 -19.62 4.01
C VAL A 200 -12.55 -19.31 3.79
N THR A 201 -13.41 -19.94 4.56
CA THR A 201 -14.88 -19.75 4.52
C THR A 201 -15.43 -19.12 5.79
N ALA A 202 -14.80 -19.35 6.95
CA ALA A 202 -15.20 -18.76 8.22
C ALA A 202 -14.04 -18.76 9.22
N LEU A 203 -14.15 -17.93 10.23
CA LEU A 203 -13.40 -18.02 11.49
C LEU A 203 -14.36 -18.57 12.55
N THR A 204 -13.86 -19.35 13.49
CA THR A 204 -14.63 -19.90 14.61
C THR A 204 -14.11 -19.34 15.93
N GLY A 205 -14.95 -19.43 16.97
CA GLY A 205 -14.72 -18.90 18.31
C GLY A 205 -15.94 -18.15 18.83
N GLU A 206 -16.09 -18.01 20.13
CA GLU A 206 -17.19 -17.26 20.75
C GLU A 206 -16.79 -15.77 20.96
N GLU A 207 -15.86 -15.51 21.87
CA GLU A 207 -15.33 -14.16 22.14
C GLU A 207 -13.98 -13.94 21.44
N ARG A 208 -13.20 -15.01 21.26
CA ARG A 208 -11.87 -14.99 20.63
C ARG A 208 -11.80 -16.10 19.59
N VAL A 209 -11.02 -15.85 18.53
CA VAL A 209 -10.78 -16.86 17.50
C VAL A 209 -10.12 -18.10 18.08
N ASP A 210 -10.57 -19.29 17.68
CA ASP A 210 -10.02 -20.58 18.04
C ASP A 210 -9.59 -21.42 16.83
N ALA A 211 -10.22 -21.19 15.65
CA ALA A 211 -9.78 -21.83 14.42
C ALA A 211 -10.22 -21.09 13.15
N VAL A 212 -9.58 -21.45 12.04
CA VAL A 212 -9.92 -21.01 10.68
C VAL A 212 -10.52 -22.21 9.92
N ARG A 213 -11.71 -22.04 9.35
CA ARG A 213 -12.38 -23.05 8.54
C ARG A 213 -12.06 -22.86 7.07
N LEU A 214 -11.62 -23.92 6.42
CA LEU A 214 -11.38 -23.96 4.98
C LEU A 214 -12.60 -24.50 4.20
N ALA A 215 -12.60 -24.28 2.90
CA ALA A 215 -13.69 -24.70 2.01
C ALA A 215 -13.84 -26.22 1.88
N ASP A 216 -12.79 -27.00 2.13
CA ASP A 216 -12.81 -28.47 2.18
C ASP A 216 -13.31 -29.02 3.52
N GLY A 217 -13.65 -28.13 4.48
CA GLY A 217 -14.14 -28.47 5.80
C GLY A 217 -13.03 -28.60 6.86
N ALA A 218 -11.76 -28.51 6.49
CA ALA A 218 -10.66 -28.56 7.45
C ALA A 218 -10.72 -27.38 8.42
N LEU A 219 -10.33 -27.63 9.68
CA LEU A 219 -10.20 -26.64 10.72
C LEU A 219 -8.72 -26.48 11.07
N LEU A 220 -8.24 -25.26 11.01
CA LEU A 220 -6.87 -24.87 11.39
C LEU A 220 -6.93 -24.19 12.76
N PRO A 221 -6.50 -24.82 13.84
CA PRO A 221 -6.47 -24.20 15.16
C PRO A 221 -5.60 -22.94 15.13
N ALA A 222 -6.07 -21.85 15.73
CA ALA A 222 -5.38 -20.57 15.75
C ALA A 222 -5.64 -19.82 17.06
N ASP A 223 -4.59 -19.30 17.68
CA ASP A 223 -4.67 -18.38 18.81
C ASP A 223 -4.75 -16.93 18.32
N VAL A 224 -4.16 -16.68 17.13
CA VAL A 224 -4.18 -15.39 16.40
C VAL A 224 -4.40 -15.64 14.92
N VAL A 225 -5.19 -14.79 14.29
CA VAL A 225 -5.40 -14.78 12.83
C VAL A 225 -5.04 -13.39 12.28
N VAL A 226 -4.22 -13.36 11.22
CA VAL A 226 -3.92 -12.12 10.48
C VAL A 226 -4.53 -12.20 9.08
N VAL A 227 -5.33 -11.20 8.73
CA VAL A 227 -6.02 -11.09 7.43
C VAL A 227 -5.26 -10.13 6.53
N GLY A 228 -4.55 -10.68 5.54
CA GLY A 228 -3.73 -9.96 4.57
C GLY A 228 -4.21 -10.12 3.12
N ILE A 229 -5.51 -9.91 2.87
CA ILE A 229 -6.18 -10.14 1.57
C ILE A 229 -6.26 -8.89 0.67
N GLY A 230 -5.36 -7.95 0.85
CA GLY A 230 -5.26 -6.73 0.06
C GLY A 230 -5.81 -5.50 0.76
N ALA A 231 -5.85 -4.38 0.03
CA ALA A 231 -6.32 -3.09 0.54
C ALA A 231 -7.40 -2.50 -0.37
N SER A 232 -8.14 -1.53 0.16
CA SER A 232 -9.14 -0.76 -0.58
C SER A 232 -8.84 0.73 -0.40
N PRO A 233 -8.85 1.54 -1.47
CA PRO A 233 -8.57 2.97 -1.37
C PRO A 233 -9.64 3.68 -0.54
N ASN A 234 -9.21 4.61 0.32
CA ASN A 234 -10.08 5.37 1.19
C ASN A 234 -10.71 6.55 0.44
N ILE A 235 -11.69 6.24 -0.43
CA ILE A 235 -12.36 7.21 -1.29
C ILE A 235 -13.89 7.26 -1.09
N ALA A 236 -14.43 6.48 -0.15
CA ALA A 236 -15.88 6.43 0.08
C ALA A 236 -16.48 7.79 0.46
N TRP A 237 -15.72 8.62 1.20
CA TRP A 237 -16.09 9.97 1.60
C TRP A 237 -16.19 10.98 0.43
N LEU A 238 -15.66 10.61 -0.75
CA LEU A 238 -15.69 11.41 -1.97
C LEU A 238 -16.91 11.12 -2.85
N LYS A 239 -17.79 10.19 -2.46
CA LYS A 239 -19.03 9.94 -3.21
C LYS A 239 -19.88 11.20 -3.27
N GLY A 240 -20.28 11.61 -4.49
CA GLY A 240 -21.04 12.83 -4.70
C GLY A 240 -20.22 14.12 -4.67
N SER A 241 -18.90 14.06 -4.56
CA SER A 241 -18.02 15.24 -4.53
C SER A 241 -17.92 15.98 -5.88
N GLY A 242 -18.30 15.35 -7.00
CA GLY A 242 -18.07 15.84 -8.35
C GLY A 242 -16.72 15.42 -8.93
N LEU A 243 -15.98 14.53 -8.23
CA LEU A 243 -14.75 13.91 -8.74
C LEU A 243 -15.04 12.53 -9.35
N LEU A 244 -14.29 12.20 -10.39
CA LEU A 244 -14.36 10.89 -11.04
C LEU A 244 -13.60 9.86 -10.20
N LEU A 245 -14.32 8.83 -9.75
CA LEU A 245 -13.81 7.77 -8.90
C LEU A 245 -13.83 6.42 -9.65
N GLY A 246 -12.82 5.61 -9.40
CA GLY A 246 -12.70 4.24 -9.89
C GLY A 246 -11.98 3.40 -8.85
N ASP A 247 -10.91 2.67 -9.24
CA ASP A 247 -9.98 2.07 -8.27
C ASP A 247 -9.06 3.16 -7.67
N GLY A 248 -9.67 4.16 -7.03
CA GLY A 248 -9.03 5.37 -6.49
C GLY A 248 -9.64 6.64 -7.09
N VAL A 249 -9.10 7.79 -6.68
CA VAL A 249 -9.39 9.08 -7.33
C VAL A 249 -8.69 9.08 -8.68
N LEU A 250 -9.45 9.20 -9.77
CA LEU A 250 -8.87 9.24 -11.10
C LEU A 250 -8.21 10.60 -11.34
N CYS A 251 -6.92 10.57 -11.72
CA CYS A 251 -6.11 11.76 -11.91
C CYS A 251 -5.47 11.77 -13.30
N ASP A 252 -5.13 12.93 -13.79
CA ASP A 252 -4.26 13.07 -14.96
C ASP A 252 -2.80 12.64 -14.64
N GLU A 253 -1.90 12.83 -15.60
CA GLU A 253 -0.47 12.49 -15.50
C GLU A 253 0.29 13.30 -14.42
N GLY A 254 -0.26 14.44 -14.01
CA GLY A 254 0.29 15.33 -12.99
C GLY A 254 -0.37 15.17 -11.62
N GLY A 255 -1.35 14.27 -11.50
CA GLY A 255 -2.07 14.05 -10.25
C GLY A 255 -3.24 14.99 -9.99
N ALA A 256 -3.63 15.85 -10.96
CA ALA A 256 -4.85 16.61 -10.84
C ALA A 256 -6.06 15.68 -10.91
N ALA A 257 -6.96 15.78 -9.93
CA ALA A 257 -8.18 14.98 -9.90
C ALA A 257 -9.10 15.35 -11.07
N ILE A 258 -9.72 14.35 -11.69
CA ILE A 258 -10.63 14.54 -12.84
C ILE A 258 -12.05 14.77 -12.35
N ARG A 259 -12.75 15.73 -12.98
CA ARG A 259 -14.17 15.96 -12.67
C ARG A 259 -15.07 14.89 -13.28
N ASP A 260 -16.14 14.57 -12.58
CA ASP A 260 -17.23 13.76 -13.11
C ASP A 260 -18.27 14.65 -13.79
N GLU A 261 -18.35 14.60 -15.11
CA GLU A 261 -19.33 15.35 -15.91
C GLU A 261 -20.59 14.52 -16.25
N SER A 262 -20.68 13.28 -15.74
CA SER A 262 -21.81 12.40 -16.07
C SER A 262 -23.12 12.82 -15.41
N GLY A 263 -23.08 13.67 -14.38
CA GLY A 263 -24.27 14.19 -13.67
C GLY A 263 -25.13 13.13 -12.98
N GLY A 264 -24.67 11.90 -12.90
CA GLY A 264 -25.35 10.76 -12.29
C GLY A 264 -24.61 10.15 -11.12
N PRO A 265 -25.25 9.22 -10.36
CA PRO A 265 -24.58 8.54 -9.26
C PRO A 265 -23.36 7.78 -9.78
N ALA A 266 -22.27 7.82 -9.01
CA ALA A 266 -21.00 7.14 -9.32
C ALA A 266 -21.27 5.66 -9.70
N ARG A 267 -20.85 5.26 -10.90
CA ARG A 267 -20.97 3.87 -11.35
C ARG A 267 -19.86 3.06 -10.71
N GLU A 268 -20.18 1.90 -10.16
CA GLU A 268 -19.24 1.01 -9.44
C GLU A 268 -18.01 0.59 -10.28
N ASN A 269 -18.03 0.79 -11.60
CA ASN A 269 -16.99 0.36 -12.55
C ASN A 269 -16.25 1.48 -13.28
N GLY A 270 -16.21 2.71 -12.76
CA GLY A 270 -15.40 3.80 -13.32
C GLY A 270 -15.86 4.32 -14.70
N GLY A 271 -17.09 4.05 -15.12
CA GLY A 271 -17.63 4.38 -16.45
C GLY A 271 -18.30 5.76 -16.54
N GLY A 272 -17.84 6.77 -15.82
CA GLY A 272 -18.26 8.17 -15.99
C GLY A 272 -17.58 8.82 -17.20
N LYS A 273 -18.23 9.84 -17.83
CA LYS A 273 -17.54 10.71 -18.76
C LYS A 273 -16.60 11.60 -17.95
N GLY A 274 -15.29 11.36 -18.07
CA GLY A 274 -14.28 12.21 -17.47
C GLY A 274 -14.33 13.61 -18.11
N GLY A 275 -14.43 14.61 -17.25
CA GLY A 275 -14.23 16.01 -17.61
C GLY A 275 -12.75 16.40 -17.58
N GLY A 276 -12.49 17.71 -17.62
CA GLY A 276 -11.16 18.25 -17.37
C GLY A 276 -10.73 18.15 -15.91
N PRO A 277 -9.48 18.55 -15.57
CA PRO A 277 -9.00 18.60 -14.21
C PRO A 277 -9.90 19.43 -13.29
N ALA A 278 -10.08 18.96 -12.05
CA ALA A 278 -10.73 19.74 -11.01
C ALA A 278 -9.73 20.79 -10.48
N ALA A 279 -10.03 22.06 -10.73
CA ALA A 279 -9.12 23.16 -10.38
C ALA A 279 -8.80 23.17 -8.89
N GLY A 280 -7.49 23.17 -8.55
CA GLY A 280 -7.02 23.20 -7.18
C GLY A 280 -7.21 21.90 -6.38
N ILE A 281 -7.42 20.75 -7.04
CA ILE A 281 -7.54 19.44 -6.36
C ILE A 281 -6.58 18.42 -6.98
N VAL A 282 -5.70 17.88 -6.17
CA VAL A 282 -4.79 16.80 -6.56
C VAL A 282 -4.96 15.59 -5.62
N ALA A 283 -4.62 14.39 -6.11
CA ALA A 283 -4.60 13.20 -5.26
C ALA A 283 -3.25 12.47 -5.36
N VAL A 284 -2.78 11.89 -4.23
CA VAL A 284 -1.47 11.27 -4.11
C VAL A 284 -1.49 10.09 -3.13
N GLY A 285 -0.59 9.12 -3.34
CA GLY A 285 -0.50 7.91 -2.53
C GLY A 285 -1.52 6.85 -2.92
N ASP A 286 -1.82 5.92 -2.00
CA ASP A 286 -2.56 4.69 -2.29
C ASP A 286 -4.04 4.92 -2.68
N CYS A 287 -4.60 6.10 -2.41
CA CYS A 287 -5.95 6.47 -2.84
C CYS A 287 -6.03 7.03 -4.26
N ALA A 288 -4.90 7.27 -4.94
CA ALA A 288 -4.85 7.96 -6.21
C ALA A 288 -4.50 7.03 -7.39
N ALA A 289 -5.30 7.06 -8.43
CA ALA A 289 -5.06 6.35 -9.69
C ALA A 289 -4.70 7.36 -10.79
N TRP A 290 -3.40 7.51 -11.05
CA TRP A 290 -2.89 8.44 -12.05
C TRP A 290 -2.94 7.84 -13.45
N PHE A 291 -3.24 8.66 -14.46
CA PHE A 291 -3.17 8.22 -15.85
C PHE A 291 -1.71 7.89 -16.20
N ASP A 292 -1.50 6.69 -16.72
CA ASP A 292 -0.21 6.21 -17.20
C ASP A 292 -0.27 6.16 -18.74
N PRO A 293 0.39 7.08 -19.46
CA PRO A 293 0.33 7.14 -20.91
C PRO A 293 0.96 5.91 -21.58
N ALA A 294 1.93 5.26 -20.94
CA ALA A 294 2.52 4.04 -21.44
C ALA A 294 1.56 2.84 -21.39
N LEU A 295 0.58 2.89 -20.47
CA LEU A 295 -0.47 1.87 -20.33
C LEU A 295 -1.77 2.26 -21.00
N GLY A 296 -1.96 3.55 -21.37
CA GLY A 296 -3.21 4.08 -21.86
C GLY A 296 -4.37 4.01 -20.88
N ARG A 297 -4.10 3.96 -19.58
CA ARG A 297 -5.11 3.81 -18.51
C ARG A 297 -4.64 4.38 -17.18
N HIS A 298 -5.61 4.57 -16.28
CA HIS A 298 -5.29 4.89 -14.89
C HIS A 298 -4.68 3.68 -14.19
N ASP A 299 -3.65 3.94 -13.36
CA ASP A 299 -2.94 2.93 -12.59
C ASP A 299 -2.70 3.43 -11.16
N ARG A 300 -3.18 2.64 -10.20
CA ARG A 300 -3.00 2.89 -8.78
C ARG A 300 -1.78 2.16 -8.27
N CYS A 301 -0.90 2.88 -7.59
CA CYS A 301 0.34 2.35 -7.05
C CYS A 301 0.33 2.44 -5.52
N GLU A 302 0.17 1.30 -4.84
CA GLU A 302 0.12 1.18 -3.37
C GLU A 302 1.51 1.04 -2.73
N HIS A 303 2.54 1.65 -3.32
CA HIS A 303 3.90 1.48 -2.83
C HIS A 303 4.45 2.77 -2.21
N TRP A 304 5.22 2.61 -1.14
CA TRP A 304 5.92 3.68 -0.45
C TRP A 304 6.69 4.59 -1.42
N THR A 305 7.39 3.99 -2.39
CA THR A 305 8.14 4.72 -3.41
C THR A 305 7.24 5.51 -4.36
N GLY A 306 6.05 5.01 -4.66
CA GLY A 306 5.06 5.72 -5.48
C GLY A 306 4.57 7.00 -4.82
N ALA A 307 4.22 6.93 -3.53
CA ALA A 307 3.83 8.10 -2.75
C ALA A 307 4.94 9.15 -2.73
N ARG A 308 6.20 8.73 -2.51
CA ARG A 308 7.37 9.61 -2.49
C ARG A 308 7.64 10.29 -3.84
N GLN A 309 7.55 9.55 -4.93
CA GLN A 309 7.83 10.07 -6.27
C GLN A 309 6.77 11.06 -6.76
N ARG A 310 5.51 10.81 -6.42
CA ARG A 310 4.36 11.58 -6.90
C ARG A 310 4.08 12.85 -6.06
N ALA A 311 4.54 12.90 -4.81
CA ALA A 311 4.28 14.04 -3.92
C ALA A 311 4.78 15.38 -4.47
N GLY A 312 6.01 15.42 -5.02
CA GLY A 312 6.59 16.64 -5.61
C GLY A 312 5.85 17.11 -6.85
N VAL A 313 5.42 16.17 -7.69
CA VAL A 313 4.64 16.47 -8.92
C VAL A 313 3.25 16.99 -8.57
N ALA A 314 2.57 16.35 -7.60
CA ALA A 314 1.26 16.79 -7.13
C ALA A 314 1.32 18.21 -6.54
N ALA A 315 2.38 18.53 -5.79
CA ALA A 315 2.60 19.88 -5.28
C ALA A 315 2.81 20.91 -6.41
N GLU A 316 3.64 20.61 -7.42
CA GLU A 316 3.86 21.46 -8.59
C GLU A 316 2.55 21.69 -9.37
N THR A 317 1.78 20.61 -9.60
CA THR A 317 0.49 20.68 -10.28
C THR A 317 -0.49 21.57 -9.53
N LEU A 318 -0.54 21.45 -8.21
CA LEU A 318 -1.43 22.27 -7.37
C LEU A 318 -1.05 23.75 -7.44
N LEU A 319 0.25 24.07 -7.34
CA LEU A 319 0.76 25.44 -7.35
C LEU A 319 0.65 26.11 -8.74
N SER A 320 0.72 25.34 -9.82
CA SER A 320 0.57 25.84 -11.19
C SER A 320 -0.89 26.01 -11.65
N GLY A 321 -1.87 25.80 -10.75
CA GLY A 321 -3.29 25.92 -11.08
C GLY A 321 -3.85 24.76 -11.90
N GLY A 322 -3.22 23.58 -11.81
CA GLY A 322 -3.67 22.35 -12.49
C GLY A 322 -3.02 22.10 -13.86
N VAL A 323 -2.02 22.89 -14.23
CA VAL A 323 -1.20 22.60 -15.43
C VAL A 323 -0.14 21.60 -15.05
N ALA A 324 -0.44 20.32 -15.30
CA ALA A 324 0.49 19.23 -15.01
C ALA A 324 1.75 19.32 -15.89
N ARG A 325 2.93 19.25 -15.29
CA ARG A 325 4.09 18.72 -16.01
C ARG A 325 4.00 17.19 -15.93
N PRO A 326 3.96 16.50 -17.08
CA PRO A 326 3.92 15.04 -17.07
C PRO A 326 5.10 14.51 -16.25
N ALA A 327 4.81 13.82 -15.16
CA ALA A 327 5.85 13.07 -14.47
C ALA A 327 6.32 11.97 -15.43
N ARG A 328 7.63 11.86 -15.66
CA ARG A 328 8.14 10.65 -16.34
C ARG A 328 7.77 9.46 -15.44
N PRO A 329 6.93 8.54 -15.92
CA PRO A 329 6.53 7.40 -15.13
C PRO A 329 7.80 6.57 -14.82
N ARG A 330 8.12 6.44 -13.53
CA ARG A 330 9.18 5.53 -13.11
C ARG A 330 8.57 4.16 -12.82
N PRO A 331 9.26 3.07 -13.17
CA PRO A 331 8.79 1.73 -12.82
C PRO A 331 8.55 1.62 -11.32
N ALA A 332 7.44 0.99 -10.94
CA ALA A 332 7.14 0.75 -9.53
C ALA A 332 8.26 -0.10 -8.90
N TYR A 333 8.84 0.40 -7.81
CA TYR A 333 9.84 -0.31 -7.02
C TYR A 333 9.24 -0.74 -5.70
N ILE A 334 9.42 -2.01 -5.37
CA ILE A 334 8.95 -2.66 -4.15
C ILE A 334 10.13 -3.34 -3.49
N TRP A 335 10.16 -3.38 -2.17
CA TRP A 335 11.04 -4.25 -1.42
C TRP A 335 10.27 -4.96 -0.31
N SER A 336 10.79 -6.09 0.11
CA SER A 336 10.31 -6.84 1.26
C SER A 336 11.49 -7.49 1.94
N ASP A 337 11.52 -7.43 3.25
CA ASP A 337 12.49 -8.14 4.07
C ASP A 337 11.73 -9.28 4.77
N GLN A 338 12.11 -10.53 4.49
CA GLN A 338 11.46 -11.73 5.02
C GLN A 338 12.53 -12.65 5.55
N PHE A 339 12.50 -12.96 6.85
CA PHE A 339 13.62 -13.58 7.54
C PHE A 339 14.90 -12.74 7.40
N ASP A 340 16.00 -13.36 6.94
CA ASP A 340 17.29 -12.74 6.61
C ASP A 340 17.43 -12.42 5.10
N VAL A 341 16.33 -12.46 4.34
CA VAL A 341 16.33 -12.30 2.89
C VAL A 341 15.70 -10.98 2.47
N LYS A 342 16.46 -10.21 1.68
CA LYS A 342 15.96 -8.99 1.04
C LYS A 342 15.46 -9.28 -0.36
N ILE A 343 14.16 -9.10 -0.58
CA ILE A 343 13.49 -9.23 -1.86
C ILE A 343 13.27 -7.82 -2.42
N GLN A 344 13.72 -7.59 -3.65
CA GLN A 344 13.58 -6.31 -4.36
C GLN A 344 12.98 -6.55 -5.74
N PHE A 345 11.96 -5.81 -6.10
CA PHE A 345 11.31 -5.94 -7.40
C PHE A 345 11.07 -4.55 -8.02
N VAL A 346 11.32 -4.43 -9.32
CA VAL A 346 11.03 -3.22 -10.08
C VAL A 346 10.42 -3.58 -11.44
N GLY A 347 9.41 -2.83 -11.86
CA GLY A 347 8.73 -3.06 -13.12
C GLY A 347 7.46 -3.90 -12.97
N ARG A 348 7.10 -4.66 -14.02
CA ARG A 348 5.82 -5.40 -14.08
C ARG A 348 6.01 -6.76 -14.72
N ALA A 349 6.01 -7.83 -13.92
CA ALA A 349 6.17 -9.21 -14.40
C ALA A 349 5.10 -9.62 -15.43
N ARG A 350 3.87 -9.10 -15.30
CA ARG A 350 2.75 -9.42 -16.21
C ARG A 350 2.95 -8.98 -17.66
N HIS A 351 3.93 -8.12 -17.94
CA HIS A 351 4.26 -7.65 -19.28
C HIS A 351 5.38 -8.48 -19.93
N ALA A 352 5.93 -9.42 -19.20
CA ALA A 352 7.04 -10.24 -19.72
C ALA A 352 6.54 -11.49 -20.42
N ASP A 353 7.25 -11.87 -21.48
CA ASP A 353 7.07 -13.15 -22.17
C ASP A 353 7.97 -14.21 -21.55
N THR A 354 9.11 -13.80 -20.99
CA THR A 354 10.13 -14.68 -20.42
C THR A 354 10.71 -14.09 -19.12
N VAL A 355 11.18 -15.00 -18.25
CA VAL A 355 11.99 -14.64 -17.08
C VAL A 355 13.22 -15.53 -17.05
N VAL A 356 14.40 -14.92 -16.87
CA VAL A 356 15.68 -15.62 -16.86
C VAL A 356 16.44 -15.24 -15.60
N VAL A 357 16.97 -16.23 -14.90
CA VAL A 357 17.92 -16.01 -13.80
C VAL A 357 19.28 -15.67 -14.44
N GLU A 358 19.69 -14.43 -14.32
CA GLU A 358 20.94 -13.90 -14.87
C GLU A 358 22.13 -14.16 -13.94
N GLU A 359 21.88 -14.28 -12.64
CA GLU A 359 22.92 -14.45 -11.63
C GLU A 359 22.39 -15.20 -10.43
N GLY A 360 23.20 -16.08 -9.83
CA GLY A 360 22.90 -16.83 -8.62
C GLY A 360 21.99 -18.03 -8.83
N ASP A 361 21.48 -18.59 -7.73
CA ASP A 361 20.59 -19.74 -7.73
C ASP A 361 19.33 -19.45 -6.87
N PRO A 362 18.12 -19.63 -7.43
CA PRO A 362 16.87 -19.56 -6.66
C PRO A 362 16.81 -20.52 -5.46
N ALA A 363 17.50 -21.68 -5.53
CA ALA A 363 17.56 -22.64 -4.44
C ALA A 363 18.31 -22.10 -3.20
N ASP A 364 19.30 -21.23 -3.43
CA ASP A 364 20.11 -20.60 -2.37
C ASP A 364 19.51 -19.30 -1.85
N HIS A 365 18.36 -18.86 -2.38
CA HIS A 365 17.75 -17.55 -2.12
C HIS A 365 18.73 -16.37 -2.29
N SER A 366 19.60 -16.48 -3.27
CA SER A 366 20.54 -15.43 -3.67
C SER A 366 20.65 -15.42 -5.20
N PHE A 367 19.74 -14.67 -5.85
CA PHE A 367 19.67 -14.63 -7.30
C PHE A 367 19.12 -13.30 -7.83
N LEU A 368 19.36 -13.06 -9.11
CA LEU A 368 18.76 -11.97 -9.85
C LEU A 368 18.07 -12.52 -11.09
N ALA A 369 16.79 -12.22 -11.25
CA ALA A 369 15.99 -12.61 -12.40
C ALA A 369 15.54 -11.38 -13.20
N VAL A 370 15.71 -11.45 -14.53
CA VAL A 370 15.31 -10.39 -15.46
C VAL A 370 14.12 -10.87 -16.29
N TYR A 371 13.09 -10.06 -16.31
CA TYR A 371 11.86 -10.29 -17.06
C TYR A 371 11.93 -9.51 -18.37
N ARG A 372 11.64 -10.16 -19.49
CA ARG A 372 11.76 -9.58 -20.81
C ARG A 372 10.44 -9.68 -21.60
N GLN A 373 10.22 -8.68 -22.43
CA GLN A 373 9.23 -8.67 -23.50
C GLN A 373 10.01 -8.61 -24.82
N GLY A 374 10.10 -9.73 -25.53
CA GLY A 374 11.11 -9.91 -26.57
C GLY A 374 12.52 -9.70 -25.99
N GLU A 375 13.31 -8.81 -26.58
CA GLU A 375 14.65 -8.46 -26.09
C GLU A 375 14.65 -7.38 -25.00
N ARG A 376 13.53 -6.67 -24.81
CA ARG A 376 13.44 -5.54 -23.87
C ARG A 376 13.21 -6.00 -22.44
N PRO A 377 14.05 -5.61 -21.47
CA PRO A 377 13.77 -5.84 -20.06
C PRO A 377 12.61 -4.96 -19.60
N VAL A 378 11.63 -5.56 -18.89
CA VAL A 378 10.42 -4.89 -18.39
C VAL A 378 10.27 -4.96 -16.88
N ALA A 379 10.97 -5.90 -16.22
CA ALA A 379 11.04 -5.97 -14.77
C ALA A 379 12.31 -6.71 -14.33
N VAL A 380 12.69 -6.54 -13.07
CA VAL A 380 13.81 -7.24 -12.43
C VAL A 380 13.43 -7.60 -10.99
N LEU A 381 13.75 -8.84 -10.61
CA LEU A 381 13.68 -9.34 -9.25
C LEU A 381 15.10 -9.60 -8.74
N GLY A 382 15.46 -9.03 -7.61
CA GLY A 382 16.67 -9.36 -6.87
C GLY A 382 16.31 -9.96 -5.52
N VAL A 383 16.86 -11.11 -5.21
CA VAL A 383 16.80 -11.76 -3.92
C VAL A 383 18.23 -11.80 -3.39
N ASN A 384 18.52 -11.05 -2.31
CA ASN A 384 19.86 -10.85 -1.76
C ASN A 384 20.93 -10.35 -2.77
N GLN A 385 20.51 -9.70 -3.88
CA GLN A 385 21.38 -9.21 -4.96
C GLN A 385 21.34 -7.67 -5.07
N VAL A 386 21.47 -6.96 -3.96
CA VAL A 386 21.25 -5.50 -3.86
C VAL A 386 22.08 -4.68 -4.86
N ARG A 387 23.35 -5.03 -5.09
CA ARG A 387 24.24 -4.28 -6.01
C ARG A 387 23.84 -4.47 -7.46
N LEU A 388 23.60 -5.71 -7.88
CA LEU A 388 23.18 -6.03 -9.25
C LEU A 388 21.79 -5.50 -9.52
N PHE A 389 20.87 -5.67 -8.58
CA PHE A 389 19.52 -5.11 -8.66
C PHE A 389 19.55 -3.59 -8.87
N SER A 390 20.36 -2.86 -8.12
CA SER A 390 20.48 -1.39 -8.23
C SER A 390 21.02 -0.96 -9.61
N ARG A 391 21.88 -1.76 -10.24
CA ARG A 391 22.35 -1.52 -11.61
C ARG A 391 21.21 -1.69 -12.63
N TRP A 392 20.49 -2.80 -12.55
CA TRP A 392 19.37 -3.10 -13.45
C TRP A 392 18.21 -2.11 -13.27
N ARG A 393 17.91 -1.72 -12.04
CA ARG A 393 16.91 -0.70 -11.76
C ARG A 393 17.20 0.60 -12.49
N ARG A 394 18.43 1.09 -12.46
CA ARG A 394 18.85 2.31 -13.19
C ARG A 394 18.67 2.15 -14.71
N GLN A 395 18.98 0.98 -15.27
CA GLN A 395 18.75 0.72 -16.70
C GLN A 395 17.27 0.78 -17.07
N LEU A 396 16.39 0.19 -16.25
CA LEU A 396 14.95 0.25 -16.47
C LEU A 396 14.39 1.69 -16.33
N GLU A 397 14.91 2.49 -15.39
CA GLU A 397 14.50 3.89 -15.21
C GLU A 397 14.94 4.80 -16.38
N THR A 398 15.99 4.44 -17.11
CA THR A 398 16.49 5.21 -18.27
C THR A 398 15.92 4.74 -19.59
N ALA A 399 15.35 3.55 -19.67
CA ALA A 399 14.77 2.97 -20.88
C ALA A 399 13.27 3.31 -21.10
N VAL A 400 12.68 4.08 -20.19
CA VAL A 400 11.27 4.54 -20.22
C VAL A 400 11.14 5.92 -20.85
#